data_eb96b89d43dc9cd523c2d5ebd77720df
#
_entry.id   eb96b89d43dc9cd523c2d5ebd77720df
#
_cell.length_a   1.000
_cell.length_b   1.000
_cell.length_c   1.000
_cell.angle_alpha   90.00
_cell.angle_beta   90.00
_cell.angle_gamma   90.00
#
_symmetry.space_group_name_H-M   'P 1'
#
loop_
_entity.id
_entity.type
_entity.pdbx_description
1 polymer ?
#
loop_
_entity_poly.entity_id
_entity_poly.type
_entity_poly.pdbx_seq_one_letter_code
_entity_poly.pdbx_strand_id
1 'polypeptide(L)'
;MASGRVGRHRADPIAEPAPRRGRRRVLPVVLAAVLALAAVAVTVKVVRGAGGCSGRDPVLVGVDAAVDISPVAMAAAERFNARRAAVDGRCVLVQVTEQPPAPVMRTLTGDRAGVLAGRPDAWIPDSSAWVRLARKQGAPDVAPTETVVATSPLVFATRRSLARRFAEGGTEMSWEMIFPATARGRLQPTSREPDVVRIPDPSVSGAGIATVAAATDIAGTGGKGARELTAFVRMAQAGSAPDYRSMLAAVDDRSFWQRPVVVVPEQSVWLHDQAPAGDPLVALHPKEGTIMLDYPYVVTAADTADAAGARLFGEWLRSPEVGDAVRRGGFRLPDGARPPIGAGPGIAVDHPRPRPSITPTVIDQALDAWSRLAPPSDILVLADAGRHMAEPIAGKKGATRHSVALEAARLGLQLFPASTSMGLWEFADGLGGGKGYRRLVGLGPIVRPDRDDDRLTRRSRLETLTRTLRAFPARDSSLYDAVLAGFREVTASYDPAMNNSLLVITAGEDDGAGISRQELVRGLREAWDPDRPVQIIVIAFGRDVDRAALGEITSITNGSLHVASRPGEIIDVFLGALARRLCHPTCGGSG
;
A
#
# COMPACT_ATOMS: atom_id res chain seq x y z
N MET A 1 78.80 22.13 -5.25
CA MET A 1 79.46 20.84 -4.94
C MET A 1 78.37 19.89 -4.42
N ALA A 2 78.39 18.63 -4.93
CA ALA A 2 77.55 17.49 -4.58
C ALA A 2 75.98 17.62 -4.89
N SER A 3 75.49 17.25 -6.02
CA SER A 3 75.23 15.94 -6.61
C SER A 3 74.52 14.94 -5.69
N GLY A 4 73.20 14.81 -5.82
CA GLY A 4 72.32 13.82 -5.18
C GLY A 4 71.30 13.28 -6.20
N ARG A 5 71.53 12.06 -6.66
CA ARG A 5 70.72 11.33 -7.67
C ARG A 5 69.33 11.02 -7.14
N VAL A 6 68.32 11.33 -7.93
CA VAL A 6 66.93 10.87 -7.75
C VAL A 6 66.78 9.48 -8.35
N GLY A 7 66.53 8.48 -7.52
CA GLY A 7 66.18 7.13 -7.91
C GLY A 7 64.71 7.06 -8.34
N ARG A 8 64.44 6.60 -9.56
CA ARG A 8 63.09 6.28 -10.06
C ARG A 8 62.68 4.92 -9.50
N HIS A 9 61.72 4.87 -8.61
CA HIS A 9 60.99 3.63 -8.30
C HIS A 9 59.93 3.40 -9.36
N ARG A 10 60.04 2.28 -10.04
CA ARG A 10 59.07 1.69 -10.95
C ARG A 10 57.94 1.09 -10.07
N ALA A 11 56.71 1.55 -10.23
CA ALA A 11 55.55 0.95 -9.59
C ALA A 11 55.10 -0.28 -10.37
N ASP A 12 55.02 -1.42 -9.69
CA ASP A 12 54.44 -2.65 -10.23
C ASP A 12 52.93 -2.51 -10.34
N PRO A 13 52.27 -3.16 -11.33
CA PRO A 13 50.82 -3.08 -11.50
C PRO A 13 50.08 -3.89 -10.41
N ILE A 14 49.15 -3.24 -9.76
CA ILE A 14 48.25 -3.85 -8.79
C ILE A 14 47.32 -4.81 -9.52
N ALA A 15 47.37 -6.10 -9.18
CA ALA A 15 46.48 -7.13 -9.67
C ALA A 15 45.07 -6.92 -9.14
N GLU A 16 44.06 -6.89 -10.02
CA GLU A 16 42.63 -6.89 -9.66
C GLU A 16 42.25 -8.20 -8.95
N PRO A 17 41.50 -8.13 -7.84
CA PRO A 17 40.97 -9.33 -7.19
C PRO A 17 39.76 -9.88 -7.97
N ALA A 18 39.83 -11.15 -8.34
CA ALA A 18 38.74 -11.90 -8.95
C ALA A 18 37.43 -11.89 -8.14
N PRO A 19 36.24 -11.93 -8.77
CA PRO A 19 34.98 -11.87 -8.08
C PRO A 19 34.74 -13.15 -7.26
N ARG A 20 34.64 -13.01 -5.94
CA ARG A 20 34.28 -14.08 -5.03
C ARG A 20 32.79 -14.42 -5.19
N ARG A 21 32.49 -15.56 -5.79
CA ARG A 21 31.16 -16.18 -5.87
C ARG A 21 30.53 -16.27 -4.49
N GLY A 22 29.37 -15.64 -4.30
CA GLY A 22 28.62 -15.55 -3.08
C GLY A 22 28.02 -16.89 -2.63
N ARG A 23 28.68 -17.51 -1.63
CA ARG A 23 28.22 -18.74 -0.94
C ARG A 23 27.66 -18.44 0.45
N ARG A 24 27.21 -17.19 0.72
CA ARG A 24 26.93 -16.73 2.10
C ARG A 24 25.46 -16.55 2.48
N ARG A 25 24.49 -16.88 1.62
CA ARG A 25 23.06 -16.67 1.94
C ARG A 25 22.26 -17.92 2.30
N VAL A 26 22.81 -19.12 2.15
CA VAL A 26 22.11 -20.38 2.46
C VAL A 26 22.32 -20.81 3.92
N LEU A 27 23.44 -20.42 4.54
CA LEU A 27 23.79 -20.85 5.89
C LEU A 27 22.82 -20.40 7.00
N PRO A 28 22.29 -19.14 7.04
CA PRO A 28 21.36 -18.73 8.09
C PRO A 28 19.97 -19.39 7.95
N VAL A 29 19.53 -19.69 6.73
CA VAL A 29 18.23 -20.35 6.49
C VAL A 29 18.30 -21.82 6.90
N VAL A 30 19.39 -22.51 6.60
CA VAL A 30 19.61 -23.89 7.02
C VAL A 30 19.76 -23.98 8.54
N LEU A 31 20.45 -23.02 9.16
CA LEU A 31 20.60 -22.98 10.62
C LEU A 31 19.27 -22.72 11.34
N ALA A 32 18.43 -21.83 10.81
CA ALA A 32 17.08 -21.59 11.34
C ALA A 32 16.17 -22.82 11.20
N ALA A 33 16.22 -23.53 10.08
CA ALA A 33 15.47 -24.77 9.87
C ALA A 33 15.96 -25.91 10.77
N VAL A 34 17.26 -26.03 10.99
CA VAL A 34 17.84 -27.04 11.91
C VAL A 34 17.51 -26.72 13.38
N LEU A 35 17.51 -25.44 13.77
CA LEU A 35 17.10 -25.02 15.11
C LEU A 35 15.60 -25.25 15.36
N ALA A 36 14.75 -25.01 14.35
CA ALA A 36 13.32 -25.31 14.42
C ALA A 36 13.07 -26.83 14.53
N LEU A 37 13.76 -27.65 13.76
CA LEU A 37 13.68 -29.11 13.85
C LEU A 37 14.26 -29.64 15.17
N ALA A 38 15.32 -29.05 15.71
CA ALA A 38 15.88 -29.39 17.00
C ALA A 38 14.93 -29.03 18.16
N ALA A 39 14.23 -27.87 18.08
CA ALA A 39 13.21 -27.47 19.04
C ALA A 39 12.04 -28.46 19.06
N VAL A 40 11.56 -28.89 17.88
CA VAL A 40 10.51 -29.93 17.76
C VAL A 40 10.99 -31.27 18.37
N ALA A 41 12.22 -31.68 18.08
CA ALA A 41 12.79 -32.94 18.63
C ALA A 41 12.96 -32.90 20.14
N VAL A 42 13.34 -31.74 20.72
CA VAL A 42 13.47 -31.56 22.19
C VAL A 42 12.08 -31.57 22.83
N THR A 43 11.08 -30.92 22.24
CA THR A 43 9.70 -30.94 22.78
C THR A 43 9.11 -32.34 22.78
N VAL A 44 9.32 -33.13 21.72
CA VAL A 44 8.88 -34.53 21.63
C VAL A 44 9.61 -35.42 22.65
N LYS A 45 10.90 -35.17 22.91
CA LYS A 45 11.67 -35.95 23.92
C LYS A 45 11.25 -35.64 25.35
N VAL A 46 10.98 -34.40 25.69
CA VAL A 46 10.50 -33.99 27.02
C VAL A 46 9.11 -34.57 27.33
N VAL A 47 8.25 -34.64 26.33
CA VAL A 47 6.88 -35.18 26.47
C VAL A 47 6.89 -36.71 26.61
N ARG A 48 7.79 -37.43 25.94
CA ARG A 48 7.94 -38.89 26.12
C ARG A 48 8.45 -39.31 27.50
N GLY A 49 9.07 -38.38 28.24
CA GLY A 49 9.59 -38.64 29.58
C GLY A 49 8.62 -38.38 30.75
N ALA A 50 7.45 -37.75 30.49
CA ALA A 50 6.49 -37.37 31.53
C ALA A 50 5.20 -38.18 31.38
N GLY A 51 5.14 -39.33 32.03
CA GLY A 51 3.99 -40.24 32.00
C GLY A 51 2.64 -39.59 32.29
N GLY A 52 1.66 -39.75 31.40
CA GLY A 52 0.30 -39.26 31.58
C GLY A 52 -0.61 -39.33 30.34
N CYS A 53 -0.08 -39.48 29.13
CA CYS A 53 -0.84 -39.80 27.94
C CYS A 53 -0.57 -41.23 27.54
N SER A 54 -1.59 -41.98 27.16
CA SER A 54 -1.51 -43.39 26.80
C SER A 54 -0.56 -43.61 25.62
N GLY A 55 0.70 -43.84 25.81
CA GLY A 55 1.73 -44.41 24.90
C GLY A 55 1.60 -44.23 23.37
N ARG A 56 0.62 -43.49 22.91
CA ARG A 56 0.36 -43.16 21.50
C ARG A 56 1.02 -41.84 21.14
N ASP A 57 1.41 -41.68 19.87
CA ASP A 57 1.95 -40.42 19.36
C ASP A 57 0.95 -39.26 19.57
N PRO A 58 1.42 -38.10 20.06
CA PRO A 58 0.55 -36.97 20.30
C PRO A 58 -0.08 -36.41 19.00
N VAL A 59 -1.24 -35.77 19.13
CA VAL A 59 -1.80 -34.91 18.09
C VAL A 59 -1.03 -33.60 18.14
N LEU A 60 -0.33 -33.25 17.06
CA LEU A 60 0.42 -32.00 16.95
C LEU A 60 -0.46 -30.98 16.22
N VAL A 61 -0.71 -29.84 16.85
CA VAL A 61 -1.53 -28.76 16.29
C VAL A 61 -0.63 -27.55 16.04
N GLY A 62 -0.38 -27.25 14.78
CA GLY A 62 0.33 -26.05 14.34
C GLY A 62 -0.64 -24.86 14.22
N VAL A 63 -0.35 -23.78 14.95
CA VAL A 63 -1.14 -22.54 14.92
C VAL A 63 -0.29 -21.40 14.42
N ASP A 64 -0.69 -20.79 13.31
CA ASP A 64 -0.07 -19.54 12.85
C ASP A 64 -0.83 -18.35 13.44
N ALA A 65 -0.12 -17.44 14.11
CA ALA A 65 -0.69 -16.27 14.76
C ALA A 65 -0.06 -14.96 14.25
N ALA A 66 -0.88 -13.94 14.08
CA ALA A 66 -0.41 -12.60 13.73
C ALA A 66 0.60 -12.07 14.76
N VAL A 67 1.55 -11.25 14.27
CA VAL A 67 2.76 -10.83 15.01
C VAL A 67 2.43 -10.22 16.38
N ASP A 68 1.38 -9.42 16.44
CA ASP A 68 0.98 -8.70 17.66
C ASP A 68 0.30 -9.59 18.72
N ILE A 69 -0.47 -10.62 18.29
CA ILE A 69 -1.16 -11.56 19.18
C ILE A 69 -0.30 -12.81 19.51
N SER A 70 0.75 -13.08 18.73
CA SER A 70 1.55 -14.30 18.87
C SER A 70 2.12 -14.51 20.26
N PRO A 71 2.62 -13.50 21.02
CA PRO A 71 3.11 -13.72 22.38
C PRO A 71 2.03 -14.21 23.34
N VAL A 72 0.79 -13.71 23.18
CA VAL A 72 -0.37 -14.15 23.98
C VAL A 72 -0.76 -15.58 23.63
N ALA A 73 -0.81 -15.91 22.33
CA ALA A 73 -1.13 -17.24 21.84
C ALA A 73 -0.09 -18.29 22.26
N MET A 74 1.22 -17.95 22.22
CA MET A 74 2.31 -18.81 22.70
C MET A 74 2.17 -19.10 24.20
N ALA A 75 1.95 -18.08 25.02
CA ALA A 75 1.75 -18.24 26.45
C ALA A 75 0.48 -19.06 26.78
N ALA A 76 -0.58 -18.92 25.96
CA ALA A 76 -1.77 -19.75 26.10
C ALA A 76 -1.51 -21.22 25.73
N ALA A 77 -0.74 -21.47 24.65
CA ALA A 77 -0.35 -22.81 24.21
C ALA A 77 0.53 -23.53 25.24
N GLU A 78 1.51 -22.84 25.84
CA GLU A 78 2.34 -23.40 26.91
C GLU A 78 1.49 -23.90 28.09
N ARG A 79 0.53 -23.10 28.55
CA ARG A 79 -0.37 -23.48 29.64
C ARG A 79 -1.33 -24.60 29.24
N PHE A 80 -1.84 -24.59 28.00
CA PHE A 80 -2.66 -25.66 27.46
C PHE A 80 -1.90 -26.97 27.43
N ASN A 81 -0.67 -26.99 26.93
CA ASN A 81 0.19 -28.17 26.86
C ASN A 81 0.48 -28.75 28.24
N ALA A 82 0.66 -27.89 29.25
CA ALA A 82 0.84 -28.31 30.64
C ALA A 82 -0.37 -29.05 31.24
N ARG A 83 -1.59 -28.79 30.71
CA ARG A 83 -2.84 -29.44 31.14
C ARG A 83 -2.99 -30.88 30.62
N ARG A 84 -2.18 -31.26 29.60
CA ARG A 84 -2.22 -32.59 28.98
C ARG A 84 -3.61 -32.96 28.46
N ALA A 85 -4.29 -32.03 27.83
CA ALA A 85 -5.57 -32.26 27.19
C ALA A 85 -5.43 -33.35 26.12
N ALA A 86 -6.45 -34.16 25.92
CA ALA A 86 -6.39 -35.31 25.03
C ALA A 86 -7.61 -35.39 24.10
N VAL A 87 -7.38 -35.88 22.87
CA VAL A 87 -8.39 -36.28 21.91
C VAL A 87 -8.19 -37.76 21.58
N ASP A 88 -9.21 -38.57 21.73
CA ASP A 88 -9.22 -40.02 21.51
C ASP A 88 -8.07 -40.76 22.26
N GLY A 89 -7.76 -40.29 23.48
CA GLY A 89 -6.70 -40.85 24.34
C GLY A 89 -5.28 -40.45 23.91
N ARG A 90 -5.11 -39.58 22.91
CA ARG A 90 -3.83 -39.01 22.49
C ARG A 90 -3.70 -37.59 23.05
N CYS A 91 -2.54 -37.25 23.63
CA CYS A 91 -2.28 -35.88 24.05
C CYS A 91 -2.30 -34.91 22.88
N VAL A 92 -2.87 -33.74 23.10
CA VAL A 92 -2.79 -32.63 22.13
C VAL A 92 -1.64 -31.71 22.54
N LEU A 93 -0.75 -31.43 21.59
CA LEU A 93 0.36 -30.50 21.73
C LEU A 93 0.20 -29.39 20.71
N VAL A 94 0.07 -28.17 21.22
CA VAL A 94 -0.09 -26.97 20.39
C VAL A 94 1.26 -26.26 20.25
N GLN A 95 1.63 -25.96 19.02
CA GLN A 95 2.78 -25.13 18.68
C GLN A 95 2.30 -23.88 17.95
N VAL A 96 2.59 -22.70 18.51
CA VAL A 96 2.25 -21.43 17.89
C VAL A 96 3.48 -20.89 17.17
N THR A 97 3.28 -20.46 15.93
CA THR A 97 4.28 -19.79 15.09
C THR A 97 3.81 -18.38 14.77
N GLU A 98 4.69 -17.41 14.97
CA GLU A 98 4.44 -16.03 14.55
C GLU A 98 4.49 -15.93 13.03
N GLN A 99 3.39 -15.49 12.41
CA GLN A 99 3.30 -15.33 10.97
C GLN A 99 2.44 -14.12 10.59
N PRO A 100 2.90 -13.25 9.67
CA PRO A 100 2.05 -12.22 9.09
C PRO A 100 0.83 -12.83 8.40
N PRO A 101 -0.37 -12.20 8.45
CA PRO A 101 -1.60 -12.79 7.89
C PRO A 101 -1.56 -13.07 6.38
N ALA A 102 -0.93 -12.20 5.59
CA ALA A 102 -0.93 -12.33 4.13
C ALA A 102 -0.22 -13.59 3.60
N PRO A 103 0.98 -13.99 4.09
CA PRO A 103 1.59 -15.27 3.74
C PRO A 103 0.72 -16.48 4.11
N VAL A 104 0.11 -16.47 5.30
CA VAL A 104 -0.77 -17.56 5.74
C VAL A 104 -1.98 -17.67 4.80
N MET A 105 -2.64 -16.56 4.51
CA MET A 105 -3.76 -16.51 3.58
C MET A 105 -3.38 -17.11 2.20
N ARG A 106 -2.24 -16.72 1.63
CA ARG A 106 -1.76 -17.29 0.35
C ARG A 106 -1.55 -18.80 0.42
N THR A 107 -0.97 -19.29 1.51
CA THR A 107 -0.82 -20.73 1.72
C THR A 107 -2.17 -21.45 1.78
N LEU A 108 -3.16 -20.88 2.46
CA LEU A 108 -4.51 -21.43 2.57
C LEU A 108 -5.26 -21.44 1.22
N THR A 109 -4.98 -20.47 0.35
CA THR A 109 -5.58 -20.38 -1.00
C THR A 109 -4.85 -21.21 -2.06
N GLY A 110 -3.77 -21.93 -1.67
CA GLY A 110 -3.05 -22.81 -2.58
C GLY A 110 -2.01 -22.10 -3.46
N ASP A 111 -1.67 -20.87 -3.16
CA ASP A 111 -0.57 -20.16 -3.84
C ASP A 111 0.78 -20.79 -3.46
N ARG A 112 1.35 -21.54 -4.43
CA ARG A 112 2.63 -22.26 -4.28
C ARG A 112 3.85 -21.34 -4.15
N ALA A 113 3.70 -20.06 -4.42
CA ALA A 113 4.73 -19.05 -4.16
C ALA A 113 4.78 -18.63 -2.68
N GLY A 114 3.87 -19.15 -1.84
CA GLY A 114 3.88 -18.97 -0.38
C GLY A 114 5.13 -19.58 0.25
N VAL A 115 5.83 -18.79 1.04
CA VAL A 115 7.13 -19.12 1.67
C VAL A 115 6.97 -20.05 2.88
N LEU A 116 5.76 -20.45 3.25
CA LEU A 116 5.52 -21.25 4.47
C LEU A 116 5.83 -22.74 4.23
N ALA A 117 6.43 -23.37 5.25
CA ALA A 117 6.81 -24.77 5.22
C ALA A 117 5.61 -25.76 5.21
N GLY A 118 4.39 -25.28 5.46
CA GLY A 118 3.18 -26.07 5.50
C GLY A 118 1.91 -25.25 5.76
N ARG A 119 0.77 -25.90 5.61
CA ARG A 119 -0.54 -25.34 5.98
C ARG A 119 -0.71 -25.48 7.50
N PRO A 120 -1.06 -24.40 8.23
CA PRO A 120 -1.34 -24.52 9.67
C PRO A 120 -2.64 -25.29 9.92
N ASP A 121 -2.77 -25.88 11.12
CA ASP A 121 -4.00 -26.54 11.57
C ASP A 121 -5.02 -25.56 12.14
N ALA A 122 -4.52 -24.40 12.61
CA ALA A 122 -5.35 -23.26 12.98
C ALA A 122 -4.63 -21.94 12.71
N TRP A 123 -5.41 -20.87 12.64
CA TRP A 123 -4.93 -19.54 12.29
C TRP A 123 -5.57 -18.46 13.16
N ILE A 124 -4.75 -17.50 13.62
CA ILE A 124 -5.18 -16.30 14.35
C ILE A 124 -4.69 -15.07 13.59
N PRO A 125 -5.41 -14.59 12.56
CA PRO A 125 -5.08 -13.31 11.91
C PRO A 125 -5.44 -12.12 12.81
N ASP A 126 -4.93 -10.93 12.47
CA ASP A 126 -5.25 -9.69 13.17
C ASP A 126 -6.65 -9.13 12.84
N SER A 127 -7.38 -9.73 11.89
CA SER A 127 -8.74 -9.35 11.53
C SER A 127 -9.48 -10.46 10.79
N SER A 128 -10.79 -10.57 11.01
CA SER A 128 -11.70 -11.42 10.23
C SER A 128 -11.78 -11.03 8.75
N ALA A 129 -11.34 -9.84 8.38
CA ALA A 129 -11.21 -9.44 6.98
C ALA A 129 -10.29 -10.39 6.17
N TRP A 130 -9.23 -10.92 6.78
CA TRP A 130 -8.36 -11.90 6.16
C TRP A 130 -9.06 -13.25 5.89
N VAL A 131 -9.88 -13.70 6.84
CA VAL A 131 -10.69 -14.92 6.69
C VAL A 131 -11.65 -14.79 5.52
N ARG A 132 -12.29 -13.64 5.41
CA ARG A 132 -13.20 -13.32 4.27
C ARG A 132 -12.43 -13.30 2.94
N LEU A 133 -11.24 -12.68 2.93
CA LEU A 133 -10.39 -12.60 1.75
C LEU A 133 -9.92 -13.99 1.31
N ALA A 134 -9.46 -14.84 2.23
CA ALA A 134 -9.07 -16.21 1.96
C ALA A 134 -10.20 -17.00 1.30
N ARG A 135 -11.42 -16.91 1.83
CA ARG A 135 -12.61 -17.57 1.26
C ARG A 135 -12.93 -17.06 -0.15
N LYS A 136 -12.88 -15.75 -0.36
CA LYS A 136 -13.10 -15.11 -1.67
C LYS A 136 -12.06 -15.56 -2.71
N GLN A 137 -10.84 -15.85 -2.27
CA GLN A 137 -9.71 -16.24 -3.11
C GLN A 137 -9.51 -17.76 -3.25
N GLY A 138 -10.50 -18.58 -2.90
CA GLY A 138 -10.50 -20.01 -3.19
C GLY A 138 -10.17 -20.94 -2.02
N ALA A 139 -10.26 -20.45 -0.77
CA ALA A 139 -10.19 -21.28 0.43
C ALA A 139 -11.58 -21.36 1.13
N PRO A 140 -12.61 -21.98 0.51
CA PRO A 140 -13.96 -22.03 1.05
C PRO A 140 -14.05 -22.81 2.37
N ASP A 141 -13.12 -23.74 2.60
CA ASP A 141 -13.04 -24.58 3.82
C ASP A 141 -12.59 -23.80 5.06
N VAL A 142 -12.03 -22.60 4.88
CA VAL A 142 -11.73 -21.69 5.99
C VAL A 142 -13.04 -21.15 6.53
N ALA A 143 -13.61 -21.84 7.51
CA ALA A 143 -14.91 -21.50 8.07
C ALA A 143 -14.82 -20.19 8.89
N PRO A 144 -15.89 -19.37 8.88
CA PRO A 144 -16.02 -18.32 9.88
C PRO A 144 -15.96 -18.93 11.27
N THR A 145 -15.22 -18.32 12.17
CA THR A 145 -15.14 -18.79 13.55
C THR A 145 -16.11 -18.01 14.44
N GLU A 146 -16.61 -18.68 15.47
CA GLU A 146 -17.32 -18.03 16.57
C GLU A 146 -16.35 -17.60 17.69
N THR A 147 -15.08 -18.01 17.60
CA THR A 147 -14.09 -17.72 18.63
C THR A 147 -13.25 -16.51 18.24
N VAL A 148 -13.49 -15.41 18.92
CA VAL A 148 -12.63 -14.22 18.91
C VAL A 148 -11.72 -14.29 20.14
N VAL A 149 -10.41 -14.27 19.93
CA VAL A 149 -9.42 -14.38 21.03
C VAL A 149 -9.26 -13.06 21.77
N ALA A 150 -9.19 -11.97 21.00
CA ALA A 150 -8.91 -10.63 21.48
C ALA A 150 -9.55 -9.60 20.58
N THR A 151 -9.66 -8.36 21.07
CA THR A 151 -10.01 -7.21 20.23
C THR A 151 -9.04 -6.05 20.48
N SER A 152 -8.88 -5.18 19.47
CA SER A 152 -8.14 -3.93 19.59
C SER A 152 -8.80 -2.85 18.73
N PRO A 153 -9.23 -1.71 19.30
CA PRO A 153 -9.78 -0.62 18.50
C PRO A 153 -8.68 0.03 17.67
N LEU A 154 -9.00 0.47 16.45
CA LEU A 154 -8.14 1.34 15.67
C LEU A 154 -8.16 2.75 16.26
N VAL A 155 -6.98 3.33 16.43
CA VAL A 155 -6.78 4.64 17.03
C VAL A 155 -5.89 5.51 16.16
N PHE A 156 -6.04 6.82 16.31
CA PHE A 156 -5.09 7.79 15.82
C PHE A 156 -4.01 7.98 16.89
N ALA A 157 -2.81 7.47 16.64
CA ALA A 157 -1.71 7.55 17.60
C ALA A 157 -0.79 8.71 17.27
N THR A 158 -0.43 9.46 18.31
CA THR A 158 0.54 10.56 18.23
C THR A 158 1.18 10.80 19.59
N ARG A 159 2.22 11.65 19.64
CA ARG A 159 2.85 12.05 20.90
C ARG A 159 1.88 12.82 21.80
N ARG A 160 1.98 12.60 23.10
CA ARG A 160 1.10 13.26 24.09
C ARG A 160 1.16 14.79 24.02
N SER A 161 2.34 15.36 23.81
CA SER A 161 2.49 16.81 23.67
C SER A 161 1.75 17.35 22.45
N LEU A 162 1.72 16.59 21.35
CA LEU A 162 1.01 16.97 20.13
C LEU A 162 -0.51 16.77 20.29
N ALA A 163 -0.93 15.69 20.94
CA ALA A 163 -2.35 15.45 21.25
C ALA A 163 -2.96 16.60 22.10
N ARG A 164 -2.21 17.10 23.09
CA ARG A 164 -2.63 18.28 23.87
C ARG A 164 -2.81 19.51 23.00
N ARG A 165 -1.87 19.80 22.10
CA ARG A 165 -1.98 20.94 21.16
C ARG A 165 -3.20 20.81 20.24
N PHE A 166 -3.53 19.62 19.78
CA PHE A 166 -4.75 19.39 19.01
C PHE A 166 -6.00 19.68 19.86
N ALA A 167 -6.06 19.17 21.08
CA ALA A 167 -7.18 19.41 22.00
C ALA A 167 -7.35 20.90 22.36
N GLU A 168 -6.26 21.62 22.66
CA GLU A 168 -6.24 23.07 22.91
C GLU A 168 -6.70 23.86 21.67
N GLY A 169 -6.39 23.36 20.47
CA GLY A 169 -6.85 23.90 19.19
C GLY A 169 -8.30 23.54 18.83
N GLY A 170 -8.99 22.75 19.66
CA GLY A 170 -10.33 22.25 19.39
C GLY A 170 -10.40 21.20 18.28
N THR A 171 -9.27 20.52 18.00
CA THR A 171 -9.21 19.49 16.96
C THR A 171 -9.49 18.12 17.56
N GLU A 172 -10.60 17.51 17.16
CA GLU A 172 -10.91 16.11 17.44
C GLU A 172 -10.49 15.22 16.28
N MET A 173 -9.94 14.04 16.57
CA MET A 173 -9.57 13.08 15.53
C MET A 173 -10.81 12.61 14.78
N SER A 174 -10.71 12.53 13.48
CA SER A 174 -11.80 12.17 12.58
C SER A 174 -11.26 11.30 11.44
N TRP A 175 -12.03 10.32 11.03
CA TRP A 175 -11.71 9.51 9.86
C TRP A 175 -11.54 10.33 8.57
N GLU A 176 -12.18 11.49 8.46
CA GLU A 176 -11.94 12.39 7.32
C GLU A 176 -10.48 12.86 7.19
N MET A 177 -9.72 12.82 8.29
CA MET A 177 -8.31 13.25 8.28
C MET A 177 -7.37 12.29 7.57
N ILE A 178 -7.81 11.04 7.30
CA ILE A 178 -7.03 10.09 6.49
C ILE A 178 -6.95 10.50 5.00
N PHE A 179 -7.85 11.38 4.54
CA PHE A 179 -7.78 11.90 3.19
C PHE A 179 -6.79 13.06 3.09
N PRO A 180 -6.00 13.16 2.00
CA PRO A 180 -5.12 14.31 1.80
C PRO A 180 -5.92 15.61 1.70
N ALA A 181 -5.32 16.72 2.08
CA ALA A 181 -5.95 18.04 2.02
C ALA A 181 -6.46 18.38 0.61
N THR A 182 -5.74 17.93 -0.44
CA THR A 182 -6.13 18.11 -1.83
C THR A 182 -7.45 17.42 -2.18
N ALA A 183 -7.70 16.22 -1.66
CA ALA A 183 -8.99 15.55 -1.84
C ALA A 183 -10.15 16.31 -1.17
N ARG A 184 -9.84 17.11 -0.15
CA ARG A 184 -10.77 17.98 0.56
C ARG A 184 -10.84 19.40 -0.02
N GLY A 185 -10.31 19.61 -1.23
CA GLY A 185 -10.32 20.91 -1.93
C GLY A 185 -9.34 21.96 -1.37
N ARG A 186 -8.31 21.53 -0.60
CA ARG A 186 -7.32 22.41 0.01
C ARG A 186 -5.90 22.02 -0.43
N LEU A 187 -5.04 23.02 -0.66
CA LEU A 187 -3.65 22.76 -1.07
C LEU A 187 -2.78 22.22 0.07
N GLN A 188 -3.10 22.55 1.31
CA GLN A 188 -2.36 22.15 2.50
C GLN A 188 -3.31 21.92 3.69
N PRO A 189 -2.94 21.07 4.66
CA PRO A 189 -3.67 20.96 5.92
C PRO A 189 -3.59 22.29 6.70
N THR A 190 -4.60 22.58 7.50
CA THR A 190 -4.59 23.74 8.38
C THR A 190 -3.55 23.57 9.49
N SER A 191 -3.15 24.66 10.17
CA SER A 191 -2.21 24.59 11.31
C SER A 191 -2.73 23.76 12.49
N ARG A 192 -4.02 23.48 12.53
CA ARG A 192 -4.70 22.69 13.58
C ARG A 192 -4.87 21.22 13.22
N GLU A 193 -4.56 20.80 11.99
CA GLU A 193 -4.68 19.43 11.54
C GLU A 193 -3.33 18.72 11.50
N PRO A 194 -3.30 17.37 11.53
CA PRO A 194 -2.12 16.60 11.19
C PRO A 194 -1.56 17.00 9.82
N ASP A 195 -0.24 16.98 9.67
CA ASP A 195 0.37 17.21 8.35
C ASP A 195 0.04 16.06 7.42
N VAL A 196 0.14 14.83 7.92
CA VAL A 196 -0.21 13.60 7.24
C VAL A 196 -0.69 12.59 8.28
N VAL A 197 -1.73 11.85 7.95
CA VAL A 197 -2.13 10.65 8.67
C VAL A 197 -1.63 9.44 7.90
N ARG A 198 -0.73 8.66 8.51
CA ARG A 198 -0.21 7.43 7.91
C ARG A 198 -1.05 6.23 8.33
N ILE A 199 -1.12 5.25 7.45
CA ILE A 199 -1.84 4.01 7.70
C ILE A 199 -0.92 2.81 7.50
N PRO A 200 -1.18 1.65 8.15
CA PRO A 200 -0.49 0.41 7.84
C PRO A 200 -0.78 -0.04 6.41
N ASP A 201 0.14 -0.80 5.82
CA ASP A 201 -0.05 -1.35 4.48
C ASP A 201 -1.24 -2.34 4.46
N PRO A 202 -2.31 -2.05 3.71
CA PRO A 202 -3.48 -2.92 3.62
C PRO A 202 -3.21 -4.30 3.00
N SER A 203 -2.10 -4.45 2.28
CA SER A 203 -1.72 -5.74 1.68
C SER A 203 -1.18 -6.75 2.70
N VAL A 204 -0.81 -6.29 3.90
CA VAL A 204 -0.20 -7.12 4.96
C VAL A 204 -0.81 -6.93 6.34
N SER A 205 -1.74 -5.99 6.52
CA SER A 205 -2.29 -5.60 7.83
C SER A 205 -3.82 -5.49 7.82
N GLY A 206 -4.48 -6.10 8.80
CA GLY A 206 -5.91 -5.96 9.05
C GLY A 206 -6.31 -4.52 9.39
N ALA A 207 -5.46 -3.78 10.12
CA ALA A 207 -5.68 -2.36 10.39
C ALA A 207 -5.65 -1.52 9.10
N GLY A 208 -4.78 -1.87 8.17
CA GLY A 208 -4.75 -1.25 6.84
C GLY A 208 -6.04 -1.52 6.08
N ILE A 209 -6.49 -2.77 6.00
CA ILE A 209 -7.76 -3.16 5.35
C ILE A 209 -8.94 -2.39 5.99
N ALA A 210 -9.01 -2.36 7.32
CA ALA A 210 -10.07 -1.65 8.04
C ALA A 210 -10.05 -0.13 7.79
N THR A 211 -8.85 0.46 7.62
CA THR A 211 -8.73 1.89 7.29
C THR A 211 -9.19 2.17 5.85
N VAL A 212 -8.89 1.28 4.89
CA VAL A 212 -9.44 1.38 3.52
C VAL A 212 -10.97 1.23 3.54
N ALA A 213 -11.51 0.34 4.39
CA ALA A 213 -12.96 0.21 4.56
C ALA A 213 -13.59 1.51 5.10
N ALA A 214 -12.96 2.15 6.09
CA ALA A 214 -13.41 3.47 6.58
C ALA A 214 -13.36 4.53 5.49
N ALA A 215 -12.29 4.55 4.68
CA ALA A 215 -12.17 5.47 3.55
C ALA A 215 -13.26 5.24 2.50
N THR A 216 -13.56 3.98 2.19
CA THR A 216 -14.60 3.59 1.22
C THR A 216 -16.00 4.02 1.70
N ASP A 217 -16.30 3.80 2.98
CA ASP A 217 -17.55 4.21 3.62
C ASP A 217 -17.75 5.75 3.59
N ILE A 218 -16.69 6.51 3.90
CA ILE A 218 -16.73 7.98 3.89
C ILE A 218 -16.84 8.55 2.49
N ALA A 219 -16.05 8.02 1.55
CA ALA A 219 -16.06 8.46 0.17
C ALA A 219 -17.44 8.22 -0.49
N GLY A 220 -18.11 7.14 -0.10
CA GLY A 220 -19.40 6.74 -0.67
C GLY A 220 -19.29 6.38 -2.15
N THR A 221 -20.43 6.42 -2.83
CA THR A 221 -20.56 6.08 -4.25
C THR A 221 -20.54 7.32 -5.14
N GLY A 222 -20.13 7.16 -6.42
CA GLY A 222 -20.11 8.21 -7.41
C GLY A 222 -18.76 8.82 -7.70
N GLY A 223 -18.69 9.72 -8.67
CA GLY A 223 -17.44 10.23 -9.21
C GLY A 223 -16.59 11.04 -8.23
N LYS A 224 -17.21 11.77 -7.29
CA LYS A 224 -16.51 12.49 -6.23
C LYS A 224 -15.84 11.50 -5.27
N GLY A 225 -16.60 10.52 -4.77
CA GLY A 225 -16.09 9.50 -3.85
C GLY A 225 -14.95 8.67 -4.48
N ALA A 226 -15.07 8.32 -5.75
CA ALA A 226 -14.03 7.61 -6.48
C ALA A 226 -12.71 8.42 -6.54
N ARG A 227 -12.78 9.74 -6.74
CA ARG A 227 -11.59 10.62 -6.72
C ARG A 227 -10.97 10.71 -5.33
N GLU A 228 -11.79 10.90 -4.29
CA GLU A 228 -11.34 10.97 -2.90
C GLU A 228 -10.65 9.66 -2.47
N LEU A 229 -11.26 8.52 -2.78
CA LEU A 229 -10.69 7.21 -2.49
C LEU A 229 -9.38 6.96 -3.25
N THR A 230 -9.29 7.41 -4.52
CA THR A 230 -8.05 7.34 -5.29
C THR A 230 -6.93 8.17 -4.65
N ALA A 231 -7.23 9.41 -4.23
CA ALA A 231 -6.26 10.27 -3.55
C ALA A 231 -5.80 9.65 -2.23
N PHE A 232 -6.72 9.07 -1.46
CA PHE A 232 -6.42 8.34 -0.23
C PHE A 232 -5.48 7.14 -0.49
N VAL A 233 -5.82 6.26 -1.44
CA VAL A 233 -5.01 5.06 -1.73
C VAL A 233 -3.59 5.45 -2.18
N ARG A 234 -3.45 6.49 -3.00
CA ARG A 234 -2.12 6.97 -3.43
C ARG A 234 -1.29 7.52 -2.28
N MET A 235 -1.93 8.29 -1.38
CA MET A 235 -1.26 8.78 -0.17
C MET A 235 -0.87 7.62 0.76
N ALA A 236 -1.75 6.65 0.96
CA ALA A 236 -1.51 5.47 1.76
C ALA A 236 -0.31 4.67 1.25
N GLN A 237 -0.23 4.43 -0.05
CA GLN A 237 0.91 3.75 -0.68
C GLN A 237 2.25 4.49 -0.49
N ALA A 238 2.21 5.83 -0.55
CA ALA A 238 3.42 6.65 -0.38
C ALA A 238 3.94 6.67 1.07
N GLY A 239 3.08 6.42 2.04
CA GLY A 239 3.38 6.57 3.48
C GLY A 239 3.11 5.34 4.34
N SER A 240 2.70 4.20 3.78
CA SER A 240 2.47 2.98 4.55
C SER A 240 3.77 2.33 5.01
N ALA A 241 3.71 1.63 6.15
CA ALA A 241 4.80 0.81 6.65
C ALA A 241 4.30 -0.64 6.84
N PRO A 242 5.20 -1.63 6.73
CA PRO A 242 4.81 -3.04 6.77
C PRO A 242 4.38 -3.51 8.16
N ASP A 243 4.75 -2.79 9.21
CA ASP A 243 4.43 -3.15 10.59
C ASP A 243 4.17 -1.93 11.48
N TYR A 244 3.47 -2.16 12.59
CA TYR A 244 3.06 -1.10 13.51
C TYR A 244 4.25 -0.47 14.26
N ARG A 245 5.30 -1.24 14.56
CA ARG A 245 6.51 -0.74 15.23
C ARG A 245 7.22 0.30 14.37
N SER A 246 7.41 0.03 13.09
CA SER A 246 7.98 0.96 12.12
C SER A 246 7.15 2.23 11.99
N MET A 247 5.81 2.09 12.03
CA MET A 247 4.91 3.24 11.99
C MET A 247 5.04 4.13 13.24
N LEU A 248 5.07 3.51 14.42
CA LEU A 248 5.20 4.25 15.69
C LEU A 248 6.58 4.91 15.82
N ALA A 249 7.64 4.21 15.38
CA ALA A 249 8.98 4.80 15.33
C ALA A 249 9.04 6.05 14.42
N ALA A 250 8.27 6.08 13.34
CA ALA A 250 8.18 7.27 12.48
C ALA A 250 7.46 8.46 13.15
N VAL A 251 6.63 8.23 14.18
CA VAL A 251 6.04 9.28 15.01
C VAL A 251 7.09 9.93 15.91
N ASP A 252 8.07 9.16 16.37
CA ASP A 252 9.18 9.63 17.21
C ASP A 252 10.24 10.39 16.42
N ASP A 253 10.39 10.09 15.14
CA ASP A 253 11.32 10.80 14.25
C ASP A 253 10.82 12.21 13.91
N ARG A 254 11.50 13.23 14.45
CA ARG A 254 11.16 14.64 14.27
C ARG A 254 11.71 15.24 12.96
N SER A 255 12.47 14.48 12.19
CA SER A 255 13.20 15.02 11.04
C SER A 255 12.30 15.32 9.83
N PHE A 256 11.19 14.57 9.65
CA PHE A 256 10.34 14.66 8.48
C PHE A 256 8.96 15.31 8.71
N TRP A 257 8.40 15.21 9.92
CA TRP A 257 7.00 15.59 10.17
C TRP A 257 6.87 16.43 11.44
N GLN A 258 6.24 17.59 11.33
CA GLN A 258 6.00 18.44 12.50
C GLN A 258 4.82 17.94 13.35
N ARG A 259 3.80 17.33 12.70
CA ARG A 259 2.54 16.88 13.33
C ARG A 259 2.16 15.47 12.86
N PRO A 260 3.00 14.46 13.14
CA PRO A 260 2.76 13.09 12.71
C PRO A 260 1.61 12.45 13.48
N VAL A 261 0.71 11.81 12.74
CA VAL A 261 -0.36 10.96 13.27
C VAL A 261 -0.37 9.67 12.46
N VAL A 262 -0.57 8.54 13.13
CA VAL A 262 -0.66 7.22 12.49
C VAL A 262 -1.92 6.50 12.94
N VAL A 263 -2.52 5.69 12.06
CA VAL A 263 -3.62 4.80 12.40
C VAL A 263 -3.04 3.42 12.73
N VAL A 264 -3.24 2.97 13.96
CA VAL A 264 -2.73 1.67 14.46
C VAL A 264 -3.71 1.04 15.44
N PRO A 265 -3.60 -0.26 15.75
CA PRO A 265 -4.32 -0.85 16.87
C PRO A 265 -3.91 -0.21 18.21
N GLU A 266 -4.84 -0.04 19.14
CA GLU A 266 -4.58 0.46 20.49
C GLU A 266 -3.50 -0.37 21.21
N GLN A 267 -3.49 -1.68 20.97
CA GLN A 267 -2.50 -2.61 21.50
C GLN A 267 -1.06 -2.18 21.15
N SER A 268 -0.84 -1.71 19.93
CA SER A 268 0.50 -1.28 19.48
C SER A 268 0.97 -0.03 20.22
N VAL A 269 0.06 0.90 20.55
CA VAL A 269 0.35 2.06 21.39
C VAL A 269 0.67 1.62 22.80
N TRP A 270 -0.12 0.70 23.37
CA TRP A 270 0.12 0.14 24.69
C TRP A 270 1.49 -0.54 24.77
N LEU A 271 1.85 -1.37 23.77
CA LEU A 271 3.13 -2.07 23.72
C LEU A 271 4.32 -1.10 23.59
N HIS A 272 4.19 -0.08 22.75
CA HIS A 272 5.21 0.96 22.58
C HIS A 272 5.50 1.67 23.90
N ASP A 273 4.46 2.00 24.66
CA ASP A 273 4.57 2.76 25.91
C ASP A 273 5.03 1.90 27.13
N GLN A 274 5.22 0.57 26.96
CA GLN A 274 5.88 -0.26 27.99
C GLN A 274 7.37 0.09 28.17
N ALA A 275 8.01 0.64 27.12
CA ALA A 275 9.40 1.11 27.16
C ALA A 275 9.56 2.41 26.34
N PRO A 276 8.97 3.53 26.81
CA PRO A 276 8.96 4.76 26.03
C PRO A 276 10.35 5.38 25.98
N ALA A 277 10.83 5.67 24.76
CA ALA A 277 12.11 6.34 24.53
C ALA A 277 12.04 7.88 24.64
N GLY A 278 10.84 8.43 24.92
CA GLY A 278 10.64 9.89 24.89
C GLY A 278 9.24 10.32 25.36
N ASP A 279 8.62 11.22 24.60
CA ASP A 279 7.25 11.69 24.86
C ASP A 279 6.25 10.55 24.56
N PRO A 280 5.54 10.03 25.58
CA PRO A 280 4.67 8.87 25.40
C PRO A 280 3.60 9.12 24.34
N LEU A 281 3.13 8.05 23.72
CA LEU A 281 2.07 8.11 22.74
C LEU A 281 0.69 8.17 23.41
N VAL A 282 -0.30 8.60 22.65
CA VAL A 282 -1.71 8.65 23.04
C VAL A 282 -2.54 8.01 21.94
N ALA A 283 -3.41 7.10 22.33
CA ALA A 283 -4.41 6.47 21.50
C ALA A 283 -5.69 7.33 21.48
N LEU A 284 -5.91 8.05 20.39
CA LEU A 284 -7.06 8.95 20.23
C LEU A 284 -8.14 8.26 19.40
N HIS A 285 -9.31 8.06 19.97
CA HIS A 285 -10.45 7.50 19.25
C HIS A 285 -11.05 8.54 18.29
N PRO A 286 -11.42 8.16 17.06
CA PRO A 286 -12.10 9.07 16.14
C PRO A 286 -13.52 9.39 16.62
N LYS A 287 -13.95 10.63 16.42
CA LYS A 287 -15.26 11.14 16.88
C LYS A 287 -16.46 10.37 16.31
N GLU A 288 -16.33 9.78 15.13
CA GLU A 288 -17.36 8.98 14.46
C GLU A 288 -17.46 7.55 14.99
N GLY A 289 -16.58 7.17 15.90
CA GLY A 289 -16.42 5.80 16.37
C GLY A 289 -15.29 5.06 15.68
N THR A 290 -14.83 3.98 16.30
CA THR A 290 -13.68 3.19 15.86
C THR A 290 -14.08 1.87 15.21
N ILE A 291 -13.14 1.27 14.49
CA ILE A 291 -13.25 -0.09 13.96
C ILE A 291 -12.47 -1.00 14.90
N MET A 292 -13.13 -2.07 15.36
CA MET A 292 -12.50 -3.07 16.21
C MET A 292 -11.83 -4.12 15.34
N LEU A 293 -10.52 -4.32 15.50
CA LEU A 293 -9.86 -5.52 15.01
C LEU A 293 -10.29 -6.67 15.92
N ASP A 294 -10.75 -7.73 15.30
CA ASP A 294 -11.20 -8.95 15.95
C ASP A 294 -10.22 -10.07 15.61
N TYR A 295 -9.42 -10.52 16.53
CA TYR A 295 -8.45 -11.60 16.34
C TYR A 295 -9.17 -12.96 16.36
N PRO A 296 -9.66 -13.45 15.22
CA PRO A 296 -10.43 -14.70 15.18
C PRO A 296 -9.50 -15.91 15.26
N TYR A 297 -9.95 -16.96 15.94
CA TYR A 297 -9.30 -18.28 15.90
C TYR A 297 -10.02 -19.18 14.89
N VAL A 298 -9.36 -19.58 13.84
CA VAL A 298 -9.94 -20.34 12.72
C VAL A 298 -9.26 -21.70 12.62
N VAL A 299 -10.04 -22.78 12.63
CA VAL A 299 -9.55 -24.12 12.38
C VAL A 299 -9.42 -24.33 10.88
N THR A 300 -8.24 -24.72 10.43
CA THR A 300 -7.87 -24.91 9.01
C THR A 300 -7.39 -26.33 8.72
N ALA A 301 -7.28 -27.19 9.74
CA ALA A 301 -6.88 -28.58 9.61
C ALA A 301 -7.90 -29.38 8.78
N ALA A 302 -7.39 -30.19 7.85
CA ALA A 302 -8.19 -31.13 7.06
C ALA A 302 -8.31 -32.49 7.76
N ASP A 303 -7.29 -32.92 8.53
CA ASP A 303 -7.33 -34.16 9.31
C ASP A 303 -8.28 -34.04 10.50
N THR A 304 -9.03 -35.11 10.79
CA THR A 304 -10.04 -35.10 11.85
C THR A 304 -9.46 -35.01 13.25
N ALA A 305 -8.31 -35.63 13.49
CA ALA A 305 -7.65 -35.59 14.80
C ALA A 305 -7.02 -34.23 15.08
N ASP A 306 -6.34 -33.66 14.08
CA ASP A 306 -5.73 -32.33 14.19
C ASP A 306 -6.81 -31.24 14.31
N ALA A 307 -7.91 -31.36 13.55
CA ALA A 307 -9.07 -30.48 13.67
C ALA A 307 -9.74 -30.58 15.04
N ALA A 308 -9.85 -31.79 15.63
CA ALA A 308 -10.38 -31.95 16.98
C ALA A 308 -9.46 -31.35 18.03
N GLY A 309 -8.13 -31.55 17.92
CA GLY A 309 -7.14 -30.90 18.75
C GLY A 309 -7.15 -29.39 18.66
N ALA A 310 -7.27 -28.84 17.44
CA ALA A 310 -7.38 -27.41 17.20
C ALA A 310 -8.66 -26.82 17.82
N ARG A 311 -9.81 -27.50 17.72
CA ARG A 311 -11.05 -27.06 18.39
C ARG A 311 -10.90 -27.04 19.90
N LEU A 312 -10.27 -28.07 20.50
CA LEU A 312 -10.03 -28.14 21.95
C LEU A 312 -9.14 -26.98 22.43
N PHE A 313 -8.14 -26.58 21.65
CA PHE A 313 -7.36 -25.38 21.94
C PHE A 313 -8.19 -24.10 21.77
N GLY A 314 -9.05 -24.02 20.76
CA GLY A 314 -9.98 -22.91 20.58
C GLY A 314 -10.94 -22.71 21.76
N GLU A 315 -11.42 -23.80 22.36
CA GLU A 315 -12.23 -23.75 23.60
C GLU A 315 -11.40 -23.21 24.78
N TRP A 316 -10.13 -23.63 24.88
CA TRP A 316 -9.21 -23.12 25.90
C TRP A 316 -8.94 -21.62 25.77
N LEU A 317 -8.80 -21.12 24.53
CA LEU A 317 -8.60 -19.69 24.28
C LEU A 317 -9.74 -18.81 24.82
N ARG A 318 -10.93 -19.37 25.06
CA ARG A 318 -12.08 -18.67 25.65
C ARG A 318 -12.09 -18.68 27.19
N SER A 319 -11.10 -19.32 27.83
CA SER A 319 -11.04 -19.40 29.28
C SER A 319 -10.71 -18.06 29.94
N PRO A 320 -11.16 -17.82 31.19
CA PRO A 320 -10.81 -16.60 31.93
C PRO A 320 -9.29 -16.40 32.10
N GLU A 321 -8.54 -17.49 32.24
CA GLU A 321 -7.07 -17.45 32.38
C GLU A 321 -6.40 -16.87 31.12
N VAL A 322 -6.89 -17.23 29.95
CA VAL A 322 -6.44 -16.66 28.67
C VAL A 322 -6.93 -15.23 28.54
N GLY A 323 -8.15 -14.92 28.95
CA GLY A 323 -8.67 -13.55 28.98
C GLY A 323 -7.78 -12.58 29.77
N ASP A 324 -7.26 -13.01 30.92
CA ASP A 324 -6.29 -12.22 31.68
C ASP A 324 -4.92 -12.09 30.94
N ALA A 325 -4.50 -13.12 30.23
CA ALA A 325 -3.29 -13.05 29.40
C ALA A 325 -3.47 -12.08 28.21
N VAL A 326 -4.61 -12.10 27.56
CA VAL A 326 -5.00 -11.17 26.50
C VAL A 326 -4.88 -9.72 26.99
N ARG A 327 -5.46 -9.41 28.14
CA ARG A 327 -5.40 -8.06 28.71
C ARG A 327 -4.00 -7.65 29.13
N ARG A 328 -3.18 -8.58 29.64
CA ARG A 328 -1.75 -8.33 29.93
C ARG A 328 -0.90 -8.17 28.67
N GLY A 329 -1.36 -8.67 27.54
CA GLY A 329 -0.74 -8.46 26.22
C GLY A 329 -1.13 -7.14 25.54
N GLY A 330 -1.89 -6.29 26.23
CA GLY A 330 -2.29 -4.97 25.68
C GLY A 330 -3.59 -4.99 24.90
N PHE A 331 -4.30 -6.11 24.88
CA PHE A 331 -5.57 -6.24 24.16
C PHE A 331 -6.78 -6.02 25.07
N ARG A 332 -7.93 -5.81 24.44
CA ARG A 332 -9.25 -5.88 25.08
C ARG A 332 -9.86 -7.27 24.89
N LEU A 333 -10.78 -7.65 25.77
CA LEU A 333 -11.56 -8.88 25.61
C LEU A 333 -12.48 -8.78 24.38
N PRO A 334 -13.04 -9.91 23.90
CA PRO A 334 -13.94 -9.91 22.73
C PRO A 334 -15.13 -8.97 22.82
N ASP A 335 -15.63 -8.68 24.01
CA ASP A 335 -16.68 -7.67 24.25
C ASP A 335 -16.16 -6.22 24.13
N GLY A 336 -14.85 -6.01 24.06
CA GLY A 336 -14.20 -4.70 23.98
C GLY A 336 -14.32 -3.84 25.25
N ALA A 337 -15.05 -4.31 26.26
CA ALA A 337 -15.47 -3.49 27.39
C ALA A 337 -14.34 -3.17 28.38
N ARG A 338 -13.37 -4.08 28.54
CA ARG A 338 -12.32 -3.93 29.55
C ARG A 338 -11.00 -3.51 28.90
N PRO A 339 -10.37 -2.43 29.39
CA PRO A 339 -9.08 -1.98 28.88
C PRO A 339 -7.97 -2.98 29.19
N PRO A 340 -6.81 -2.86 28.51
CA PRO A 340 -5.61 -3.61 28.82
C PRO A 340 -5.21 -3.46 30.30
N ILE A 341 -4.58 -4.49 30.87
CA ILE A 341 -3.98 -4.41 32.21
C ILE A 341 -2.71 -3.57 32.12
N GLY A 342 -2.55 -2.62 33.05
CA GLY A 342 -1.42 -1.68 33.01
C GLY A 342 -1.55 -0.61 31.94
N ALA A 343 -2.78 -0.34 31.47
CA ALA A 343 -3.03 0.79 30.57
C ALA A 343 -2.57 2.10 31.20
N GLY A 344 -1.65 2.77 30.54
CA GLY A 344 -1.19 4.11 30.93
C GLY A 344 -2.21 5.19 30.56
N PRO A 345 -1.94 6.46 30.95
CA PRO A 345 -2.88 7.58 30.69
C PRO A 345 -3.07 7.92 29.20
N GLY A 346 -2.35 7.23 28.30
CA GLY A 346 -2.52 7.34 26.85
C GLY A 346 -3.58 6.41 26.26
N ILE A 347 -4.12 5.47 27.06
CA ILE A 347 -5.14 4.49 26.65
C ILE A 347 -6.45 4.82 27.35
N ALA A 348 -7.53 4.96 26.59
CA ALA A 348 -8.86 5.23 27.16
C ALA A 348 -9.38 4.04 27.97
N VAL A 349 -9.90 4.32 29.16
CA VAL A 349 -10.52 3.29 30.02
C VAL A 349 -11.94 2.95 29.58
N ASP A 350 -12.62 3.87 28.91
CA ASP A 350 -13.99 3.70 28.45
C ASP A 350 -14.10 2.69 27.32
N HIS A 351 -15.30 2.12 27.15
CA HIS A 351 -15.62 1.25 26.02
C HIS A 351 -15.56 2.06 24.71
N PRO A 352 -14.72 1.68 23.75
CA PRO A 352 -14.63 2.39 22.48
C PRO A 352 -15.97 2.31 21.74
N ARG A 353 -16.47 3.45 21.29
CA ARG A 353 -17.71 3.48 20.50
C ARG A 353 -17.42 2.85 19.13
N PRO A 354 -18.10 1.75 18.73
CA PRO A 354 -17.88 1.14 17.43
C PRO A 354 -18.44 2.02 16.30
N ARG A 355 -17.84 1.93 15.12
CA ARG A 355 -18.36 2.50 13.87
C ARG A 355 -19.30 1.49 13.19
N PRO A 356 -20.63 1.69 13.22
CA PRO A 356 -21.58 0.67 12.78
C PRO A 356 -21.70 0.52 11.25
N SER A 357 -21.20 1.50 10.47
CA SER A 357 -21.30 1.51 9.01
C SER A 357 -20.34 0.53 8.30
N ILE A 358 -19.34 -0.01 9.00
CA ILE A 358 -18.39 -0.95 8.43
C ILE A 358 -18.99 -2.36 8.41
N THR A 359 -19.71 -2.63 7.35
CA THR A 359 -20.33 -3.93 7.10
C THR A 359 -19.37 -4.84 6.30
N PRO A 360 -19.63 -6.16 6.27
CA PRO A 360 -18.91 -7.08 5.38
C PRO A 360 -18.87 -6.63 3.92
N THR A 361 -19.95 -6.04 3.41
CA THR A 361 -20.02 -5.52 2.04
C THR A 361 -19.03 -4.35 1.83
N VAL A 362 -18.91 -3.44 2.80
CA VAL A 362 -17.96 -2.33 2.75
C VAL A 362 -16.52 -2.85 2.77
N ILE A 363 -16.24 -3.90 3.55
CA ILE A 363 -14.91 -4.55 3.55
C ILE A 363 -14.60 -5.15 2.16
N ASP A 364 -15.56 -5.86 1.56
CA ASP A 364 -15.37 -6.45 0.22
C ASP A 364 -15.14 -5.35 -0.83
N GLN A 365 -15.90 -4.26 -0.80
CA GLN A 365 -15.72 -3.10 -1.67
C GLN A 365 -14.34 -2.43 -1.47
N ALA A 366 -13.90 -2.32 -0.23
CA ALA A 366 -12.60 -1.76 0.11
C ALA A 366 -11.44 -2.61 -0.43
N LEU A 367 -11.52 -3.92 -0.29
CA LEU A 367 -10.53 -4.86 -0.84
C LEU A 367 -10.49 -4.80 -2.36
N ASP A 368 -11.65 -4.73 -3.02
CA ASP A 368 -11.73 -4.60 -4.47
C ASP A 368 -11.16 -3.25 -4.94
N ALA A 369 -11.47 -2.16 -4.23
CA ALA A 369 -10.92 -0.84 -4.52
C ALA A 369 -9.40 -0.81 -4.34
N TRP A 370 -8.90 -1.37 -3.24
CA TRP A 370 -7.46 -1.47 -2.99
C TRP A 370 -6.75 -2.27 -4.08
N SER A 371 -7.24 -3.46 -4.43
CA SER A 371 -6.64 -4.32 -5.44
C SER A 371 -6.53 -3.67 -6.82
N ARG A 372 -7.46 -2.75 -7.16
CA ARG A 372 -7.46 -2.02 -8.43
C ARG A 372 -6.60 -0.76 -8.41
N LEU A 373 -6.50 -0.08 -7.27
CA LEU A 373 -5.80 1.20 -7.14
C LEU A 373 -4.37 1.06 -6.65
N ALA A 374 -4.08 0.01 -5.87
CA ALA A 374 -2.82 -0.18 -5.18
C ALA A 374 -1.66 -0.67 -6.06
N PRO A 375 -1.82 -1.45 -7.17
CA PRO A 375 -0.66 -1.82 -7.96
C PRO A 375 0.15 -0.58 -8.35
N PRO A 376 1.49 -0.64 -8.28
CA PRO A 376 2.33 0.47 -8.69
C PRO A 376 2.05 0.82 -10.15
N SER A 377 2.34 2.05 -10.52
CA SER A 377 2.06 2.56 -11.86
C SER A 377 3.34 2.64 -12.68
N ASP A 378 3.26 2.20 -13.93
CA ASP A 378 4.25 2.46 -14.98
C ASP A 378 3.63 3.42 -15.98
N ILE A 379 4.10 4.68 -15.97
CA ILE A 379 3.43 5.78 -16.68
C ILE A 379 4.43 6.51 -17.57
N LEU A 380 4.17 6.50 -18.86
CA LEU A 380 4.81 7.46 -19.76
C LEU A 380 3.90 8.68 -19.91
N VAL A 381 4.43 9.85 -19.56
CA VAL A 381 3.73 11.13 -19.72
C VAL A 381 4.16 11.77 -21.03
N LEU A 382 3.19 12.13 -21.88
CA LEU A 382 3.37 12.96 -23.07
C LEU A 382 2.86 14.36 -22.76
N ALA A 383 3.74 15.35 -22.80
CA ALA A 383 3.43 16.74 -22.55
C ALA A 383 3.40 17.51 -23.88
N ASP A 384 2.24 18.02 -24.27
CA ASP A 384 2.08 18.91 -25.40
C ASP A 384 2.77 20.26 -25.14
N ALA A 385 3.62 20.66 -26.03
CA ALA A 385 4.31 21.94 -26.00
C ALA A 385 4.01 22.80 -27.25
N GLY A 386 2.99 22.44 -28.03
CA GLY A 386 2.56 23.16 -29.22
C GLY A 386 1.93 24.52 -28.92
N ARG A 387 1.62 25.29 -29.99
CA ARG A 387 1.12 26.66 -29.92
C ARG A 387 -0.15 26.82 -29.07
N HIS A 388 -1.08 25.87 -29.13
CA HIS A 388 -2.32 25.91 -28.36
C HIS A 388 -2.11 25.81 -26.85
N MET A 389 -1.06 25.14 -26.43
CA MET A 389 -0.65 25.09 -25.02
C MET A 389 -0.01 26.40 -24.56
N ALA A 390 0.50 27.22 -25.46
CA ALA A 390 1.04 28.55 -25.14
C ALA A 390 -0.07 29.62 -24.94
N GLU A 391 -1.32 29.31 -25.31
CA GLU A 391 -2.43 30.23 -25.15
C GLU A 391 -2.76 30.54 -23.68
N PRO A 392 -3.19 31.82 -23.41
CA PRO A 392 -3.61 32.22 -22.08
C PRO A 392 -4.83 31.41 -21.60
N ILE A 393 -4.88 31.10 -20.31
CA ILE A 393 -6.04 30.45 -19.69
C ILE A 393 -6.89 31.47 -18.94
N ALA A 394 -8.22 31.38 -19.09
CA ALA A 394 -9.14 32.30 -18.42
C ALA A 394 -9.06 32.15 -16.88
N GLY A 395 -9.13 33.26 -16.15
CA GLY A 395 -9.17 33.27 -14.67
C GLY A 395 -7.82 33.33 -13.95
N LYS A 396 -6.68 33.25 -14.66
CA LYS A 396 -5.34 33.36 -14.04
C LYS A 396 -4.44 34.25 -14.91
N LYS A 397 -4.27 35.52 -14.53
CA LYS A 397 -3.47 36.50 -15.28
C LYS A 397 -2.03 36.01 -15.49
N GLY A 398 -1.56 36.04 -16.72
CA GLY A 398 -0.20 35.64 -17.11
C GLY A 398 0.06 34.12 -17.14
N ALA A 399 -0.96 33.27 -16.90
CA ALA A 399 -0.83 31.84 -17.01
C ALA A 399 -1.26 31.35 -18.40
N THR A 400 -0.54 30.35 -18.92
CA THR A 400 -0.89 29.62 -20.14
C THR A 400 -1.46 28.24 -19.78
N ARG A 401 -2.15 27.59 -20.75
CA ARG A 401 -2.59 26.18 -20.57
C ARG A 401 -1.42 25.30 -20.14
N HIS A 402 -0.24 25.46 -20.77
CA HIS A 402 0.97 24.71 -20.45
C HIS A 402 1.46 24.95 -19.01
N SER A 403 1.54 26.21 -18.56
CA SER A 403 2.02 26.52 -17.20
C SER A 403 1.12 25.92 -16.11
N VAL A 404 -0.19 25.92 -16.34
CA VAL A 404 -1.17 25.34 -15.42
C VAL A 404 -1.14 23.82 -15.44
N ALA A 405 -0.94 23.21 -16.63
CA ALA A 405 -0.75 21.76 -16.76
C ALA A 405 0.50 21.29 -15.99
N LEU A 406 1.62 22.01 -16.11
CA LEU A 406 2.85 21.69 -15.36
C LEU A 406 2.71 21.88 -13.84
N GLU A 407 1.96 22.90 -13.39
CA GLU A 407 1.67 23.10 -11.97
C GLU A 407 0.87 21.90 -11.41
N ALA A 408 -0.14 21.44 -12.15
CA ALA A 408 -0.92 20.27 -11.80
C ALA A 408 -0.08 18.97 -11.82
N ALA A 409 0.75 18.80 -12.84
CA ALA A 409 1.67 17.66 -12.94
C ALA A 409 2.64 17.61 -11.74
N ARG A 410 3.13 18.77 -11.29
CA ARG A 410 3.99 18.89 -10.10
C ARG A 410 3.27 18.47 -8.82
N LEU A 411 2.01 18.88 -8.64
CA LEU A 411 1.18 18.46 -7.49
C LEU A 411 0.85 16.98 -7.58
N GLY A 412 0.50 16.49 -8.77
CA GLY A 412 0.22 15.07 -9.03
C GLY A 412 1.43 14.17 -8.77
N LEU A 413 2.64 14.62 -9.10
CA LEU A 413 3.87 13.85 -8.89
C LEU A 413 4.11 13.51 -7.41
N GLN A 414 3.65 14.36 -6.49
CA GLN A 414 3.75 14.12 -5.05
C GLN A 414 2.84 12.97 -4.57
N LEU A 415 1.80 12.63 -5.33
CA LEU A 415 0.87 11.56 -4.99
C LEU A 415 1.37 10.16 -5.41
N PHE A 416 2.47 10.07 -6.15
CA PHE A 416 3.00 8.80 -6.59
C PHE A 416 3.99 8.21 -5.58
N PRO A 417 3.81 6.93 -5.20
CA PRO A 417 4.74 6.25 -4.28
C PRO A 417 6.09 5.98 -4.93
N ALA A 418 7.08 5.64 -4.11
CA ALA A 418 8.45 5.31 -4.55
C ALA A 418 8.50 4.10 -5.52
N SER A 419 7.50 3.22 -5.47
CA SER A 419 7.34 2.06 -6.35
C SER A 419 6.89 2.40 -7.78
N THR A 420 6.55 3.67 -8.06
CA THR A 420 6.13 4.11 -9.40
C THR A 420 7.31 4.17 -10.36
N SER A 421 7.09 3.72 -11.59
CA SER A 421 7.93 4.03 -12.75
C SER A 421 7.29 5.16 -13.55
N MET A 422 8.08 6.14 -13.97
CA MET A 422 7.59 7.26 -14.76
C MET A 422 8.64 7.75 -15.77
N GLY A 423 8.16 8.08 -16.98
CA GLY A 423 8.93 8.78 -18.02
C GLY A 423 8.21 10.05 -18.45
N LEU A 424 8.92 10.94 -19.13
CA LEU A 424 8.36 12.18 -19.69
C LEU A 424 8.91 12.41 -21.09
N TRP A 425 8.03 12.54 -22.06
CA TRP A 425 8.31 13.05 -23.39
C TRP A 425 7.57 14.37 -23.60
N GLU A 426 8.14 15.20 -24.44
CA GLU A 426 7.54 16.46 -24.91
C GLU A 426 7.29 16.35 -26.39
N PHE A 427 6.14 16.87 -26.87
CA PHE A 427 5.84 16.84 -28.28
C PHE A 427 5.40 18.21 -28.83
N ALA A 428 5.86 18.53 -30.01
CA ALA A 428 5.49 19.61 -30.91
C ALA A 428 6.19 19.39 -32.23
N ASP A 429 5.71 19.99 -33.31
CA ASP A 429 6.31 19.83 -34.63
C ASP A 429 7.81 20.19 -34.65
N GLY A 430 8.58 19.42 -35.42
CA GLY A 430 9.99 19.60 -35.60
C GLY A 430 10.86 19.19 -34.38
N LEU A 431 10.30 18.67 -33.29
CA LEU A 431 11.08 18.13 -32.19
C LEU A 431 11.69 16.77 -32.53
N GLY A 432 12.77 16.41 -31.81
CA GLY A 432 13.40 15.08 -31.91
C GLY A 432 13.95 14.76 -33.31
N GLY A 433 14.44 15.75 -34.04
CA GLY A 433 14.99 15.55 -35.39
C GLY A 433 13.91 15.29 -36.44
N GLY A 434 12.73 15.91 -36.30
CA GLY A 434 11.58 15.78 -37.21
C GLY A 434 10.59 14.68 -36.84
N LYS A 435 10.76 14.02 -35.71
CA LYS A 435 9.81 12.98 -35.22
C LYS A 435 8.54 13.57 -34.59
N GLY A 436 8.48 14.88 -34.34
CA GLY A 436 7.38 15.52 -33.64
C GLY A 436 7.39 15.37 -32.12
N TYR A 437 8.31 14.61 -31.54
CA TYR A 437 8.46 14.42 -30.10
C TYR A 437 9.92 14.21 -29.69
N ARG A 438 10.22 14.47 -28.42
CA ARG A 438 11.53 14.15 -27.83
C ARG A 438 11.38 13.59 -26.42
N ARG A 439 12.27 12.67 -26.06
CA ARG A 439 12.39 12.11 -24.71
C ARG A 439 13.13 13.10 -23.81
N LEU A 440 12.55 13.44 -22.67
CA LEU A 440 13.16 14.26 -21.63
C LEU A 440 13.62 13.44 -20.44
N VAL A 441 12.82 12.43 -20.08
CA VAL A 441 13.10 11.45 -19.01
C VAL A 441 12.66 10.07 -19.51
N GLY A 442 13.55 9.09 -19.42
CA GLY A 442 13.22 7.71 -19.77
C GLY A 442 12.30 7.04 -18.78
N LEU A 443 11.44 6.15 -19.30
CA LEU A 443 10.55 5.33 -18.46
C LEU A 443 11.38 4.48 -17.49
N GLY A 444 11.00 4.47 -16.22
CA GLY A 444 11.66 3.68 -15.17
C GLY A 444 11.39 4.19 -13.75
N PRO A 445 11.89 3.48 -12.72
CA PRO A 445 11.63 3.79 -11.31
C PRO A 445 11.99 5.23 -10.94
N ILE A 446 11.03 5.96 -10.36
CA ILE A 446 11.20 7.41 -10.05
C ILE A 446 12.27 7.68 -9.00
N VAL A 447 12.60 6.69 -8.17
CA VAL A 447 13.64 6.78 -7.13
C VAL A 447 15.06 6.54 -7.66
N ARG A 448 15.20 6.11 -8.92
CA ARG A 448 16.49 5.86 -9.55
C ARG A 448 16.83 6.98 -10.54
N PRO A 449 18.12 7.24 -10.80
CA PRO A 449 18.54 8.13 -11.87
C PRO A 449 18.08 7.64 -13.26
N ASP A 450 17.98 8.57 -14.22
CA ASP A 450 17.83 8.20 -15.63
C ASP A 450 19.18 7.72 -16.18
N ARG A 451 19.15 6.92 -17.25
CA ARG A 451 20.36 6.45 -17.92
C ARG A 451 21.17 7.60 -18.54
N ASP A 452 20.48 8.67 -18.92
CA ASP A 452 21.09 9.81 -19.60
C ASP A 452 21.60 10.89 -18.62
N ASP A 453 21.27 10.77 -17.31
CA ASP A 453 21.71 11.69 -16.24
C ASP A 453 21.63 10.99 -14.88
N ASP A 454 22.79 10.60 -14.36
CA ASP A 454 22.95 9.87 -13.10
C ASP A 454 22.99 10.76 -11.84
N ARG A 455 22.99 12.09 -12.02
CA ARG A 455 23.13 13.05 -10.90
C ARG A 455 21.85 13.22 -10.09
N LEU A 456 20.69 13.06 -10.73
CA LEU A 456 19.39 13.26 -10.12
C LEU A 456 18.52 12.02 -10.30
N THR A 457 17.69 11.72 -9.28
CA THR A 457 16.61 10.72 -9.46
C THR A 457 15.62 11.21 -10.53
N ARG A 458 14.91 10.28 -11.18
CA ARG A 458 13.85 10.66 -12.14
C ARG A 458 12.82 11.59 -11.50
N ARG A 459 12.44 11.38 -10.22
CA ARG A 459 11.55 12.28 -9.48
C ARG A 459 12.08 13.71 -9.45
N SER A 460 13.31 13.91 -8.99
CA SER A 460 13.90 15.25 -8.90
C SER A 460 14.04 15.91 -10.27
N ARG A 461 14.35 15.13 -11.31
CA ARG A 461 14.42 15.63 -12.69
C ARG A 461 13.03 16.03 -13.20
N LEU A 462 12.00 15.21 -12.99
CA LEU A 462 10.61 15.53 -13.33
C LEU A 462 10.15 16.80 -12.62
N GLU A 463 10.42 16.96 -11.32
CA GLU A 463 10.10 18.18 -10.56
C GLU A 463 10.80 19.42 -11.13
N THR A 464 12.04 19.29 -11.56
CA THR A 464 12.77 20.39 -12.21
C THR A 464 12.14 20.76 -13.55
N LEU A 465 11.83 19.76 -14.38
CA LEU A 465 11.22 19.97 -15.69
C LEU A 465 9.85 20.63 -15.59
N THR A 466 9.01 20.28 -14.59
CA THR A 466 7.72 20.95 -14.39
C THR A 466 7.83 22.46 -14.07
N ARG A 467 9.01 22.94 -13.68
CA ARG A 467 9.27 24.38 -13.45
C ARG A 467 9.93 25.08 -14.64
N THR A 468 10.64 24.34 -15.47
CA THR A 468 11.52 24.90 -16.51
C THR A 468 10.97 24.78 -17.94
N LEU A 469 10.14 23.78 -18.20
CA LEU A 469 9.53 23.60 -19.54
C LEU A 469 8.65 24.78 -19.93
N ARG A 470 8.62 25.06 -21.24
CA ARG A 470 7.81 26.11 -21.85
C ARG A 470 7.21 25.59 -23.16
N ALA A 471 5.99 26.02 -23.46
CA ALA A 471 5.40 25.77 -24.77
C ALA A 471 6.09 26.61 -25.87
N PHE A 472 5.98 26.15 -27.11
CA PHE A 472 6.53 26.80 -28.30
C PHE A 472 5.39 27.50 -29.10
N PRO A 473 5.23 28.82 -28.98
CA PRO A 473 4.09 29.52 -29.58
C PRO A 473 4.03 29.46 -31.13
N ALA A 474 5.17 29.12 -31.76
CA ALA A 474 5.29 29.04 -33.23
C ALA A 474 5.35 27.62 -33.78
N ARG A 475 5.06 26.59 -32.93
CA ARG A 475 5.09 25.18 -33.36
C ARG A 475 3.71 24.57 -33.25
N ASP A 476 3.33 23.80 -34.26
CA ASP A 476 2.12 23.01 -34.26
C ASP A 476 2.26 21.79 -33.32
N SER A 477 1.15 21.14 -32.96
CA SER A 477 1.14 19.94 -32.14
C SER A 477 1.26 18.70 -33.02
N SER A 478 2.17 17.78 -32.67
CA SER A 478 2.32 16.47 -33.31
C SER A 478 1.76 15.37 -32.39
N LEU A 479 0.49 15.51 -32.03
CA LEU A 479 -0.19 14.66 -31.05
C LEU A 479 -0.22 13.19 -31.49
N TYR A 480 -0.59 12.94 -32.75
CA TYR A 480 -0.80 11.56 -33.23
C TYR A 480 0.48 10.76 -33.31
N ASP A 481 1.57 11.37 -33.78
CA ASP A 481 2.89 10.75 -33.79
C ASP A 481 3.38 10.40 -32.39
N ALA A 482 3.24 11.35 -31.46
CA ALA A 482 3.64 11.17 -30.07
C ALA A 482 2.84 10.07 -29.36
N VAL A 483 1.53 10.04 -29.57
CA VAL A 483 0.64 9.02 -28.97
C VAL A 483 0.98 7.63 -29.48
N LEU A 484 1.16 7.43 -30.77
CA LEU A 484 1.49 6.11 -31.33
C LEU A 484 2.86 5.64 -30.88
N ALA A 485 3.86 6.53 -30.90
CA ALA A 485 5.21 6.19 -30.45
C ALA A 485 5.25 5.91 -28.94
N GLY A 486 4.59 6.73 -28.12
CA GLY A 486 4.51 6.54 -26.68
C GLY A 486 3.77 5.27 -26.28
N PHE A 487 2.68 4.93 -26.98
CA PHE A 487 1.94 3.69 -26.77
C PHE A 487 2.82 2.46 -27.04
N ARG A 488 3.58 2.47 -28.13
CA ARG A 488 4.52 1.39 -28.47
C ARG A 488 5.64 1.27 -27.44
N GLU A 489 6.15 2.37 -26.90
CA GLU A 489 7.17 2.37 -25.84
C GLU A 489 6.67 1.68 -24.58
N VAL A 490 5.48 2.05 -24.08
CA VAL A 490 4.89 1.44 -22.89
C VAL A 490 4.55 -0.04 -23.12
N THR A 491 4.04 -0.38 -24.31
CA THR A 491 3.75 -1.77 -24.67
C THR A 491 5.02 -2.62 -24.72
N ALA A 492 6.12 -2.07 -25.21
CA ALA A 492 7.40 -2.77 -25.26
C ALA A 492 8.02 -3.02 -23.87
N SER A 493 7.76 -2.11 -22.91
CA SER A 493 8.24 -2.19 -21.53
C SER A 493 7.18 -2.76 -20.55
N TYR A 494 6.11 -3.35 -21.04
CA TYR A 494 4.99 -3.82 -20.23
C TYR A 494 5.41 -4.72 -19.06
N ASP A 495 4.98 -4.33 -17.85
CA ASP A 495 5.17 -5.10 -16.62
C ASP A 495 3.80 -5.56 -16.07
N PRO A 496 3.50 -6.87 -16.02
CA PRO A 496 2.22 -7.38 -15.53
C PRO A 496 1.96 -7.09 -14.03
N ALA A 497 3.00 -6.78 -13.25
CA ALA A 497 2.87 -6.39 -11.85
C ALA A 497 2.51 -4.91 -11.65
N MET A 498 2.47 -4.13 -12.73
CA MET A 498 2.24 -2.69 -12.70
C MET A 498 0.99 -2.28 -13.52
N ASN A 499 0.45 -1.13 -13.19
CA ASN A 499 -0.57 -0.48 -14.01
C ASN A 499 0.12 0.30 -15.14
N ASN A 500 0.17 -0.27 -16.33
CA ASN A 500 0.82 0.31 -17.50
C ASN A 500 -0.10 1.33 -18.17
N SER A 501 0.37 2.56 -18.37
CA SER A 501 -0.44 3.61 -18.98
C SER A 501 0.37 4.68 -19.69
N LEU A 502 -0.24 5.23 -20.75
CA LEU A 502 0.21 6.42 -21.46
C LEU A 502 -0.68 7.59 -21.01
N LEU A 503 -0.10 8.57 -20.34
CA LEU A 503 -0.79 9.80 -19.93
C LEU A 503 -0.47 10.91 -20.92
N VAL A 504 -1.48 11.42 -21.62
CA VAL A 504 -1.35 12.50 -22.59
C VAL A 504 -1.92 13.79 -22.00
N ILE A 505 -1.12 14.83 -21.97
CA ILE A 505 -1.51 16.18 -21.51
C ILE A 505 -1.44 17.09 -22.72
N THR A 506 -2.58 17.61 -23.22
CA THR A 506 -2.67 18.31 -24.50
C THR A 506 -3.73 19.42 -24.49
N ALA A 507 -3.67 20.30 -25.48
CA ALA A 507 -4.78 21.19 -25.84
C ALA A 507 -5.87 20.49 -26.68
N GLY A 508 -5.58 19.27 -27.17
CA GLY A 508 -6.57 18.40 -27.83
C GLY A 508 -6.66 18.52 -29.34
N GLU A 509 -5.77 19.26 -29.96
CA GLU A 509 -5.69 19.41 -31.40
C GLU A 509 -4.40 18.78 -31.95
N ASP A 510 -4.47 18.19 -33.14
CA ASP A 510 -3.33 17.75 -33.92
C ASP A 510 -3.26 18.59 -35.20
N ASP A 511 -2.27 19.47 -35.26
CA ASP A 511 -2.02 20.35 -36.37
C ASP A 511 -0.79 19.95 -37.19
N GLY A 512 -0.08 18.90 -36.72
CA GLY A 512 1.20 18.51 -37.24
C GLY A 512 1.13 17.89 -38.62
N ALA A 513 2.27 17.92 -39.28
CA ALA A 513 2.44 17.32 -40.61
C ALA A 513 2.76 15.81 -40.53
N GLY A 514 2.46 15.15 -39.39
CA GLY A 514 2.73 13.77 -39.14
C GLY A 514 1.73 12.77 -39.68
N ILE A 515 1.50 11.67 -38.94
CA ILE A 515 0.52 10.65 -39.33
C ILE A 515 -0.91 11.18 -39.19
N SER A 516 -1.77 10.69 -40.05
CA SER A 516 -3.21 11.00 -39.99
C SER A 516 -3.89 10.29 -38.81
N ARG A 517 -5.07 10.79 -38.38
CA ARG A 517 -5.94 10.14 -37.40
C ARG A 517 -6.24 8.68 -37.75
N GLN A 518 -6.49 8.39 -39.03
CA GLN A 518 -6.77 7.04 -39.51
C GLN A 518 -5.56 6.10 -39.31
N GLU A 519 -4.36 6.59 -39.55
CA GLU A 519 -3.11 5.83 -39.34
C GLU A 519 -2.86 5.60 -37.86
N LEU A 520 -3.09 6.60 -36.99
CA LEU A 520 -3.01 6.43 -35.54
C LEU A 520 -3.99 5.35 -35.06
N VAL A 521 -5.28 5.46 -35.41
CA VAL A 521 -6.33 4.50 -35.01
C VAL A 521 -5.98 3.09 -35.46
N ARG A 522 -5.53 2.91 -36.70
CA ARG A 522 -5.06 1.64 -37.21
C ARG A 522 -3.87 1.11 -36.41
N GLY A 523 -2.86 1.92 -36.22
CA GLY A 523 -1.65 1.52 -35.48
C GLY A 523 -1.90 1.18 -34.00
N LEU A 524 -2.85 1.87 -33.35
CA LEU A 524 -3.28 1.54 -32.00
C LEU A 524 -4.04 0.22 -31.94
N ARG A 525 -4.97 -0.06 -32.87
CA ARG A 525 -5.71 -1.32 -32.94
C ARG A 525 -4.80 -2.51 -33.22
N GLU A 526 -3.79 -2.33 -34.07
CA GLU A 526 -2.78 -3.36 -34.36
C GLU A 526 -1.87 -3.65 -33.15
N ALA A 527 -1.58 -2.64 -32.32
CA ALA A 527 -0.67 -2.78 -31.17
C ALA A 527 -1.41 -3.09 -29.86
N TRP A 528 -2.73 -2.96 -29.82
CA TRP A 528 -3.54 -3.24 -28.63
C TRP A 528 -3.66 -4.74 -28.36
N ASP A 529 -3.27 -5.13 -27.14
CA ASP A 529 -3.36 -6.51 -26.65
C ASP A 529 -4.19 -6.52 -25.34
N PRO A 530 -5.35 -7.17 -25.30
CA PRO A 530 -6.19 -7.25 -24.11
C PRO A 530 -5.54 -8.04 -22.95
N ASP A 531 -4.60 -8.95 -23.24
CA ASP A 531 -3.85 -9.70 -22.23
C ASP A 531 -2.66 -8.91 -21.66
N ARG A 532 -2.25 -7.85 -22.35
CA ARG A 532 -1.20 -6.90 -21.93
C ARG A 532 -1.70 -5.46 -22.00
N PRO A 533 -2.70 -5.10 -21.18
CA PRO A 533 -3.42 -3.84 -21.34
C PRO A 533 -2.55 -2.63 -20.98
N VAL A 534 -2.39 -1.73 -21.94
CA VAL A 534 -1.81 -0.39 -21.77
C VAL A 534 -2.91 0.63 -22.00
N GLN A 535 -3.28 1.42 -21.00
CA GLN A 535 -4.37 2.36 -21.10
C GLN A 535 -3.88 3.75 -21.57
N ILE A 536 -4.56 4.35 -22.54
CA ILE A 536 -4.32 5.76 -22.94
C ILE A 536 -5.27 6.64 -22.12
N ILE A 537 -4.70 7.50 -21.28
CA ILE A 537 -5.42 8.48 -20.48
C ILE A 537 -5.11 9.86 -21.05
N VAL A 538 -6.13 10.61 -21.45
CA VAL A 538 -5.95 11.95 -21.99
C VAL A 538 -6.53 12.98 -21.04
N ILE A 539 -5.72 13.99 -20.70
CA ILE A 539 -6.13 15.21 -20.00
C ILE A 539 -6.00 16.36 -20.99
N ALA A 540 -7.13 16.87 -21.44
CA ALA A 540 -7.18 17.95 -22.41
C ALA A 540 -7.57 19.29 -21.76
N PHE A 541 -6.96 20.38 -22.23
CA PHE A 541 -7.13 21.73 -21.71
C PHE A 541 -7.74 22.66 -22.76
N GLY A 542 -8.93 23.15 -22.53
CA GLY A 542 -9.57 24.13 -23.38
C GLY A 542 -11.04 23.85 -23.62
N ARG A 543 -11.69 24.80 -24.33
CA ARG A 543 -13.10 24.67 -24.74
C ARG A 543 -13.24 24.01 -26.11
N ASP A 544 -12.22 24.15 -26.94
CA ASP A 544 -12.21 23.76 -28.35
C ASP A 544 -11.54 22.40 -28.60
N VAL A 545 -11.58 21.52 -27.58
CA VAL A 545 -11.01 20.18 -27.63
C VAL A 545 -11.79 19.30 -28.60
N ASP A 546 -11.09 18.61 -29.53
CA ASP A 546 -11.70 17.57 -30.36
C ASP A 546 -12.01 16.31 -29.53
N ARG A 547 -13.15 16.37 -28.83
CA ARG A 547 -13.63 15.27 -28.00
C ARG A 547 -13.90 13.99 -28.78
N ALA A 548 -14.27 14.10 -30.06
CA ALA A 548 -14.57 12.94 -30.88
C ALA A 548 -13.30 12.17 -31.24
N ALA A 549 -12.25 12.90 -31.68
CA ALA A 549 -10.95 12.27 -31.96
C ALA A 549 -10.30 11.65 -30.72
N LEU A 550 -10.23 12.41 -29.62
CA LEU A 550 -9.63 11.93 -28.38
C LEU A 550 -10.44 10.81 -27.73
N GLY A 551 -11.77 10.85 -27.82
CA GLY A 551 -12.67 9.80 -27.36
C GLY A 551 -12.47 8.49 -28.13
N GLU A 552 -12.30 8.55 -29.44
CA GLU A 552 -11.99 7.38 -30.27
C GLU A 552 -10.63 6.75 -29.85
N ILE A 553 -9.59 7.58 -29.73
CA ILE A 553 -8.24 7.13 -29.33
C ILE A 553 -8.26 6.42 -27.99
N THR A 554 -8.90 7.01 -26.98
CA THR A 554 -8.96 6.43 -25.64
C THR A 554 -9.81 5.17 -25.56
N SER A 555 -10.89 5.08 -26.37
CA SER A 555 -11.80 3.91 -26.36
C SER A 555 -11.13 2.64 -26.86
N ILE A 556 -10.16 2.73 -27.79
CA ILE A 556 -9.43 1.57 -28.32
C ILE A 556 -8.72 0.80 -27.21
N THR A 557 -8.19 1.53 -26.21
CA THR A 557 -7.36 0.96 -25.14
C THR A 557 -8.11 0.85 -23.80
N ASN A 558 -9.44 0.95 -23.80
CA ASN A 558 -10.25 1.06 -22.58
C ASN A 558 -9.78 2.18 -21.65
N GLY A 559 -9.19 3.23 -22.21
CA GLY A 559 -8.69 4.40 -21.51
C GLY A 559 -9.75 5.45 -21.22
N SER A 560 -9.34 6.70 -21.00
CA SER A 560 -10.26 7.77 -20.63
C SER A 560 -9.85 9.14 -21.14
N LEU A 561 -10.86 9.94 -21.49
CA LEU A 561 -10.72 11.36 -21.83
C LEU A 561 -11.27 12.22 -20.70
N HIS A 562 -10.47 13.16 -20.23
CA HIS A 562 -10.83 14.15 -19.22
C HIS A 562 -10.54 15.54 -19.76
N VAL A 563 -11.54 16.43 -19.69
CA VAL A 563 -11.39 17.80 -20.20
C VAL A 563 -11.50 18.78 -19.04
N ALA A 564 -10.43 19.56 -18.82
CA ALA A 564 -10.40 20.65 -17.85
C ALA A 564 -10.66 21.99 -18.56
N SER A 565 -11.76 22.63 -18.20
CA SER A 565 -12.13 23.96 -18.77
C SER A 565 -11.60 25.12 -17.92
N ARG A 566 -11.24 24.86 -16.65
CA ARG A 566 -10.75 25.84 -15.67
C ARG A 566 -9.55 25.32 -14.89
N PRO A 567 -8.61 26.19 -14.46
CA PRO A 567 -7.40 25.79 -13.73
C PRO A 567 -7.67 25.00 -12.45
N GLY A 568 -8.73 25.32 -11.71
CA GLY A 568 -9.07 24.65 -10.45
C GLY A 568 -9.57 23.21 -10.61
N GLU A 569 -9.98 22.82 -11.81
CA GLU A 569 -10.50 21.47 -12.10
C GLU A 569 -9.39 20.44 -12.35
N ILE A 570 -8.15 20.87 -12.52
CA ILE A 570 -7.07 20.02 -13.04
C ILE A 570 -6.71 18.91 -12.06
N ILE A 571 -6.65 19.19 -10.77
CA ILE A 571 -6.38 18.18 -9.74
C ILE A 571 -7.54 17.17 -9.69
N ASP A 572 -8.79 17.64 -9.73
CA ASP A 572 -9.97 16.79 -9.75
C ASP A 572 -10.03 15.93 -11.02
N VAL A 573 -9.67 16.50 -12.16
CA VAL A 573 -9.56 15.80 -13.44
C VAL A 573 -8.47 14.73 -13.39
N PHE A 574 -7.29 15.05 -12.84
CA PHE A 574 -6.20 14.10 -12.68
C PHE A 574 -6.58 12.93 -11.74
N LEU A 575 -7.15 13.24 -10.58
CA LEU A 575 -7.65 12.23 -9.65
C LEU A 575 -8.80 11.41 -10.26
N GLY A 576 -9.65 12.06 -11.06
CA GLY A 576 -10.72 11.39 -11.80
C GLY A 576 -10.21 10.42 -12.86
N ALA A 577 -9.14 10.78 -13.57
CA ALA A 577 -8.47 9.91 -14.52
C ALA A 577 -7.92 8.63 -13.85
N LEU A 578 -7.30 8.78 -12.69
CA LEU A 578 -6.83 7.62 -11.90
C LEU A 578 -7.98 6.80 -11.30
N ALA A 579 -9.06 7.46 -10.87
CA ALA A 579 -10.20 6.82 -10.23
C ALA A 579 -11.01 5.91 -11.17
N ARG A 580 -10.90 6.08 -12.49
CA ARG A 580 -11.59 5.22 -13.47
C ARG A 580 -11.22 3.75 -13.37
N ARG A 581 -10.08 3.43 -12.77
CA ARG A 581 -9.68 2.05 -12.47
C ARG A 581 -10.61 1.34 -11.49
N LEU A 582 -11.36 2.10 -10.67
CA LEU A 582 -12.39 1.53 -9.79
C LEU A 582 -13.62 1.04 -10.55
N CYS A 583 -13.79 1.48 -11.77
CA CYS A 583 -15.02 1.31 -12.54
C CYS A 583 -14.95 0.22 -13.63
N HIS A 584 -13.83 -0.46 -13.82
CA HIS A 584 -13.71 -1.50 -14.85
C HIS A 584 -14.26 -2.85 -14.34
N PRO A 585 -15.11 -3.59 -15.08
CA PRO A 585 -15.52 -3.38 -16.48
C PRO A 585 -16.75 -2.48 -16.68
N THR A 586 -17.46 -2.08 -15.65
CA THR A 586 -18.71 -1.33 -15.79
C THR A 586 -18.79 -0.14 -14.84
N CYS A 587 -18.36 1.06 -15.29
CA CYS A 587 -19.06 2.27 -14.87
C CYS A 587 -20.16 2.51 -15.89
N GLY A 588 -21.42 2.36 -15.49
CA GLY A 588 -22.55 2.86 -16.26
C GLY A 588 -22.30 4.34 -16.58
N GLY A 589 -22.33 4.70 -17.86
CA GLY A 589 -22.15 6.06 -18.28
C GLY A 589 -23.18 6.97 -17.62
N SER A 590 -22.68 8.01 -16.98
CA SER A 590 -23.42 9.23 -16.73
C SER A 590 -22.55 10.33 -17.32
N GLY A 591 -23.11 10.95 -18.36
CA GLY A 591 -22.54 11.97 -19.21
C GLY A 591 -22.06 13.23 -18.47
#